data_9b6376c43832e09cd800b64faf774e61
#
_entry.id   9b6376c43832e09cd800b64faf774e61
#
_cell.length_a   1.000
_cell.length_b   1.000
_cell.length_c   1.000
_cell.angle_alpha   90.00
_cell.angle_beta   90.00
_cell.angle_gamma   90.00
#
_symmetry.space_group_name_H-M   'P 1'
#
loop_
_entity.id
_entity.type
_entity.pdbx_description
1 polymer ?
#
loop_
_entity_poly.entity_id
_entity_poly.type
_entity_poly.pdbx_seq_one_letter_code
_entity_poly.pdbx_strand_id
1 'polypeptide(L)'
;MDMNQLTERVRKAVGDESGIEATIKFIFPNEGIVYIDGASKPNTVTNEDKDSKITITVSKENFERILDHKLNPKLALMTGKMRLKGDIRIAMRLDKVFGTG
;
A
#
# COMPACT_ATOMS: atom_id res chain seq x y z
N MET A 1 -7.37 12.52 5.99
CA MET A 1 -7.03 12.97 4.63
C MET A 1 -7.96 12.29 3.63
N ASP A 2 -8.25 12.93 2.51
CA ASP A 2 -9.10 12.32 1.48
C ASP A 2 -8.28 11.37 0.59
N MET A 3 -8.97 10.67 -0.32
CA MET A 3 -8.30 9.69 -1.20
C MET A 3 -7.26 10.33 -2.10
N ASN A 4 -7.49 11.55 -2.58
CA ASN A 4 -6.50 12.23 -3.43
C ASN A 4 -5.23 12.55 -2.66
N GLN A 5 -5.36 13.03 -1.43
CA GLN A 5 -4.21 13.33 -0.57
C GLN A 5 -3.46 12.05 -0.22
N LEU A 6 -4.18 10.98 0.10
CA LEU A 6 -3.58 9.69 0.42
C LEU A 6 -2.82 9.12 -0.78
N THR A 7 -3.42 9.19 -1.97
CA THR A 7 -2.79 8.72 -3.21
C THR A 7 -1.51 9.49 -3.48
N GLU A 8 -1.51 10.81 -3.30
CA GLU A 8 -0.31 11.63 -3.48
C GLU A 8 0.78 11.29 -2.45
N ARG A 9 0.38 11.02 -1.22
CA ARG A 9 1.33 10.60 -0.17
C ARG A 9 1.99 9.28 -0.54
N VAL A 10 1.23 8.32 -1.04
CA VAL A 10 1.76 7.04 -1.51
C VAL A 10 2.67 7.25 -2.73
N ARG A 11 2.25 8.09 -3.67
CA ARG A 11 3.03 8.39 -4.88
C ARG A 11 4.40 8.96 -4.53
N LYS A 12 4.46 9.88 -3.58
CA LYS A 12 5.73 10.45 -3.12
C LYS A 12 6.64 9.41 -2.45
N ALA A 13 6.04 8.51 -1.66
CA ALA A 13 6.80 7.47 -0.99
C ALA A 13 7.36 6.46 -1.98
N VAL A 14 6.58 6.10 -2.99
CA VAL A 14 6.97 5.12 -4.01
C VAL A 14 8.04 5.70 -4.95
N GLY A 15 7.86 6.93 -5.42
CA GLY A 15 8.78 7.54 -6.38
C GLY A 15 8.84 6.80 -7.71
N ASP A 16 9.92 7.00 -8.45
CA ASP A 16 10.12 6.37 -9.76
C ASP A 16 10.72 4.98 -9.67
N GLU A 17 11.52 4.72 -8.64
CA GLU A 17 12.23 3.46 -8.44
C GLU A 17 12.12 3.04 -6.98
N SER A 18 11.01 2.38 -6.63
CA SER A 18 10.76 1.97 -5.25
C SER A 18 11.53 0.73 -4.82
N GLY A 19 11.96 -0.10 -5.78
CA GLY A 19 12.55 -1.40 -5.49
C GLY A 19 11.52 -2.49 -5.21
N ILE A 20 10.22 -2.18 -5.30
CA ILE A 20 9.16 -3.16 -5.05
C ILE A 20 9.16 -4.26 -6.11
N GLU A 21 9.37 -3.89 -7.37
CA GLU A 21 9.45 -4.80 -8.53
C GLU A 21 8.24 -5.71 -8.71
N ALA A 22 7.06 -5.23 -8.31
CA ALA A 22 5.81 -5.97 -8.39
C ALA A 22 4.62 -5.01 -8.36
N THR A 23 3.44 -5.55 -8.63
CA THR A 23 2.19 -4.79 -8.56
C THR A 23 1.49 -5.02 -7.22
N ILE A 24 0.95 -3.96 -6.64
CA ILE A 24 0.27 -3.99 -5.34
C ILE A 24 -1.03 -3.21 -5.45
N LYS A 25 -2.10 -3.80 -4.94
CA LYS A 25 -3.39 -3.13 -4.85
C LYS A 25 -3.79 -2.97 -3.40
N PHE A 26 -3.99 -1.73 -2.97
CA PHE A 26 -4.61 -1.41 -1.68
C PHE A 26 -6.09 -1.18 -1.90
N ILE A 27 -6.92 -1.90 -1.14
CA ILE A 27 -8.37 -1.69 -1.13
C ILE A 27 -8.73 -1.05 0.20
N PHE A 28 -9.32 0.15 0.11
CA PHE A 28 -9.83 0.87 1.27
C PHE A 28 -11.36 0.78 1.23
N PRO A 29 -11.98 -0.11 2.04
CA PRO A 29 -13.42 -0.36 1.93
C PRO A 29 -14.24 0.93 1.99
N ASN A 30 -15.18 1.08 1.03
CA ASN A 30 -16.06 2.25 0.88
C ASN A 30 -15.37 3.55 0.49
N GLU A 31 -14.06 3.55 0.31
CA GLU A 31 -13.29 4.76 -0.02
C GLU A 31 -12.66 4.72 -1.40
N GLY A 32 -12.03 3.60 -1.75
CA GLY A 32 -11.39 3.47 -3.06
C GLY A 32 -10.20 2.54 -3.08
N ILE A 33 -9.41 2.68 -4.13
CA ILE A 33 -8.26 1.82 -4.40
C ILE A 33 -7.04 2.68 -4.67
N VAL A 34 -5.88 2.23 -4.18
CA VAL A 34 -4.57 2.73 -4.61
C VAL A 34 -3.81 1.57 -5.22
N TYR A 35 -3.41 1.72 -6.48
CA TYR A 35 -2.70 0.70 -7.24
C TYR A 35 -1.27 1.15 -7.49
N ILE A 36 -0.31 0.34 -7.06
CA ILE A 36 1.11 0.61 -7.28
C ILE A 36 1.63 -0.34 -8.33
N ASP A 37 2.13 0.20 -9.44
CA ASP A 37 2.88 -0.58 -10.42
C ASP A 37 4.36 -0.37 -10.19
N GLY A 38 4.94 -1.23 -9.37
CA GLY A 38 6.38 -1.23 -9.10
C GLY A 38 7.18 -2.07 -10.08
N ALA A 39 6.53 -2.71 -11.05
CA ALA A 39 7.19 -3.50 -12.08
C ALA A 39 7.58 -2.64 -13.29
N SER A 40 6.83 -1.58 -13.56
CA SER A 40 7.14 -0.64 -14.64
C SER A 40 8.20 0.36 -14.22
N LYS A 41 8.90 0.94 -15.18
CA LYS A 41 9.86 2.03 -14.94
C LYS A 41 9.51 3.21 -15.84
N PRO A 42 9.19 4.38 -15.25
CA PRO A 42 9.12 4.64 -13.81
C PRO A 42 7.96 3.91 -13.14
N ASN A 43 8.04 3.72 -11.83
CA ASN A 43 6.93 3.19 -11.04
C ASN A 43 5.75 4.17 -11.10
N THR A 44 4.53 3.66 -11.07
CA THR A 44 3.33 4.50 -11.12
C THR A 44 2.39 4.18 -9.97
N VAL A 45 1.60 5.17 -9.58
CA VAL A 45 0.56 5.02 -8.56
C VAL A 45 -0.73 5.61 -9.13
N THR A 46 -1.76 4.81 -9.19
CA THR A 46 -3.06 5.18 -9.75
C THR A 46 -4.18 4.75 -8.81
N ASN A 47 -5.43 4.99 -9.21
CA ASN A 47 -6.61 4.52 -8.50
C ASN A 47 -7.36 3.46 -9.30
N GLU A 48 -6.68 2.79 -10.24
CA GLU A 48 -7.29 1.79 -11.09
C GLU A 48 -7.46 0.46 -10.35
N ASP A 49 -8.54 -0.23 -10.64
CA ASP A 49 -8.79 -1.58 -10.10
C ASP A 49 -8.28 -2.62 -11.10
N LYS A 50 -7.04 -2.99 -10.96
CA LYS A 50 -6.38 -3.98 -11.82
C LYS A 50 -5.91 -5.18 -10.99
N ASP A 51 -5.61 -6.27 -11.67
CA ASP A 51 -4.99 -7.42 -11.02
C ASP A 51 -3.60 -7.05 -10.48
N SER A 52 -3.24 -7.63 -9.35
CA SER A 52 -1.97 -7.37 -8.69
C SER A 52 -1.39 -8.67 -8.12
N LYS A 53 -0.09 -8.65 -7.87
CA LYS A 53 0.60 -9.77 -7.23
C LYS A 53 0.22 -9.92 -5.77
N ILE A 54 -0.13 -8.81 -5.12
CA ILE A 54 -0.66 -8.82 -3.76
C ILE A 54 -1.77 -7.79 -3.64
N THR A 55 -2.82 -8.16 -2.90
CA THR A 55 -3.92 -7.26 -2.56
C THR A 55 -3.92 -7.06 -1.05
N ILE A 56 -3.94 -5.82 -0.62
CA ILE A 56 -3.95 -5.44 0.79
C ILE A 56 -5.24 -4.70 1.07
N THR A 57 -6.06 -5.25 1.97
CA THR A 57 -7.31 -4.63 2.38
C THR A 57 -7.14 -4.06 3.78
N VAL A 58 -7.34 -2.77 3.93
CA VAL A 58 -7.18 -2.05 5.19
C VAL A 58 -8.02 -0.79 5.13
N SER A 59 -8.59 -0.35 6.25
CA SER A 59 -9.33 0.91 6.25
C SER A 59 -8.38 2.08 5.97
N LYS A 60 -8.91 3.12 5.34
CA LYS A 60 -8.13 4.32 5.05
C LYS A 60 -7.51 4.90 6.33
N GLU A 61 -8.29 4.96 7.40
CA GLU A 61 -7.82 5.48 8.69
C GLU A 61 -6.69 4.66 9.30
N ASN A 62 -6.80 3.33 9.25
CA ASN A 62 -5.74 2.47 9.77
C ASN A 62 -4.50 2.55 8.90
N PHE A 63 -4.65 2.69 7.58
CA PHE A 63 -3.50 2.87 6.70
C PHE A 63 -2.78 4.19 6.99
N GLU A 64 -3.52 5.26 7.20
CA GLU A 64 -2.94 6.55 7.59
C GLU A 64 -2.15 6.43 8.90
N ARG A 65 -2.69 5.70 9.87
CA ARG A 65 -2.01 5.44 11.14
C ARG A 65 -0.73 4.64 10.95
N ILE A 66 -0.73 3.69 10.02
CA ILE A 66 0.48 2.94 9.68
C ILE A 66 1.53 3.88 9.08
N LEU A 67 1.14 4.73 8.15
CA LEU A 67 2.05 5.70 7.53
C LEU A 67 2.60 6.70 8.56
N ASP A 68 1.81 7.05 9.57
CA ASP A 68 2.21 7.97 10.63
C ASP A 68 2.93 7.27 11.79
N HIS A 69 3.26 5.99 11.65
CA HIS A 69 3.92 5.18 12.68
C HIS A 69 3.13 5.08 13.99
N LYS A 70 1.81 5.17 13.90
CA LYS A 70 0.90 5.05 15.05
C LYS A 70 0.26 3.68 15.16
N LEU A 71 0.40 2.85 14.14
CA LEU A 71 -0.12 1.50 14.11
C LEU A 71 0.93 0.59 13.45
N ASN A 72 1.34 -0.45 14.18
CA ASN A 72 2.29 -1.42 13.67
C ASN A 72 1.60 -2.34 12.65
N PRO A 73 2.13 -2.47 11.42
CA PRO A 73 1.52 -3.34 10.40
C PRO A 73 1.34 -4.79 10.84
N LYS A 74 2.29 -5.33 11.61
CA LYS A 74 2.19 -6.71 12.10
C LYS A 74 1.03 -6.88 13.06
N LEU A 75 0.83 -5.91 13.94
CA LEU A 75 -0.33 -5.91 14.85
C LEU A 75 -1.62 -5.75 14.09
N ALA A 76 -1.64 -4.91 13.05
CA ALA A 76 -2.82 -4.73 12.21
C ALA A 76 -3.23 -6.05 11.56
N LEU A 77 -2.25 -6.83 11.07
CA LEU A 77 -2.51 -8.16 10.51
C LEU A 77 -3.04 -9.12 11.58
N MET A 78 -2.38 -9.18 12.72
CA MET A 78 -2.74 -10.10 13.80
C MET A 78 -4.13 -9.82 14.37
N THR A 79 -4.57 -8.56 14.38
CA THR A 79 -5.85 -8.16 14.92
C THR A 79 -6.97 -8.06 13.87
N GLY A 80 -6.68 -8.45 12.63
CA GLY A 80 -7.66 -8.43 11.55
C GLY A 80 -7.96 -7.04 10.99
N LYS A 81 -7.19 -6.02 11.36
CA LYS A 81 -7.36 -4.66 10.84
C LYS A 81 -6.79 -4.50 9.44
N MET A 82 -5.95 -5.41 9.02
CA MET A 82 -5.37 -5.47 7.69
C MET A 82 -5.35 -6.91 7.19
N ARG A 83 -5.66 -7.12 5.91
CA ARG A 83 -5.66 -8.45 5.30
C ARG A 83 -4.77 -8.43 4.06
N LEU A 84 -4.00 -9.50 3.90
CA LEU A 84 -3.14 -9.69 2.73
C LEU A 84 -3.62 -10.90 1.94
N LYS A 85 -3.65 -10.75 0.61
CA LYS A 85 -3.94 -11.85 -0.30
C LYS A 85 -2.94 -11.80 -1.44
N GLY A 86 -2.14 -12.86 -1.61
CA GLY A 86 -1.14 -12.95 -2.65
C GLY A 86 0.25 -13.21 -2.10
N ASP A 87 1.27 -12.71 -2.79
CA ASP A 87 2.67 -12.96 -2.42
C ASP A 87 3.10 -12.04 -1.26
N ILE A 88 3.15 -12.62 -0.06
CA ILE A 88 3.49 -11.90 1.17
C ILE A 88 4.91 -11.29 1.12
N ARG A 89 5.82 -11.91 0.37
CA ARG A 89 7.19 -11.37 0.25
C ARG A 89 7.21 -9.96 -0.33
N ILE A 90 6.26 -9.64 -1.19
CA ILE A 90 6.12 -8.30 -1.76
C ILE A 90 5.74 -7.29 -0.68
N ALA A 91 4.86 -7.68 0.25
CA ALA A 91 4.46 -6.81 1.35
C ALA A 91 5.66 -6.40 2.20
N MET A 92 6.64 -7.28 2.38
CA MET A 92 7.84 -6.96 3.15
C MET A 92 8.68 -5.86 2.50
N ARG A 93 8.62 -5.73 1.16
CA ARG A 93 9.34 -4.67 0.44
C ARG A 93 8.72 -3.30 0.70
N LEU A 94 7.43 -3.26 1.06
CA LEU A 94 6.74 -2.01 1.38
C LEU A 94 7.26 -1.39 2.68
N ASP A 95 7.80 -2.18 3.59
CA ASP A 95 8.34 -1.67 4.84
C ASP A 95 9.42 -0.60 4.61
N LYS A 96 10.26 -0.81 3.60
CA LYS A 96 11.30 0.17 3.24
C LYS A 96 10.69 1.42 2.60
N VAL A 97 9.68 1.24 1.77
CA VAL A 97 9.04 2.35 1.04
C VAL A 97 8.31 3.28 2.00
N PHE A 98 7.60 2.70 2.98
CA PHE A 98 6.80 3.49 3.94
C PHE A 98 7.50 3.72 5.27
N GLY A 99 8.73 3.22 5.44
CA GLY A 99 9.47 3.39 6.69
C GLY A 99 8.86 2.65 7.87
N THR A 100 8.15 1.54 7.63
CA THR A 100 7.44 0.78 8.66
C THR A 100 8.18 -0.48 9.13
N GLY A 101 9.30 -0.77 8.52
CA GLY A 101 10.09 -1.97 8.81
C GLY A 101 11.12 -1.80 9.90
#